data_592a22d420e354bd3642de34b88a4086
#
_entry.id   592a22d420e354bd3642de34b88a4086
#
_cell.length_a   1.000
_cell.length_b   1.000
_cell.length_c   1.000
_cell.angle_alpha   90.00
_cell.angle_beta   90.00
_cell.angle_gamma   90.00
#
_symmetry.space_group_name_H-M   'P 1'
#
loop_
_entity.id
_entity.type
_entity.pdbx_description
1 polymer ?
#
loop_
_entity_poly.entity_id
_entity_poly.type
_entity_poly.pdbx_seq_one_letter_code
_entity_poly.pdbx_strand_id
1 'polypeptide(L)'
;MENRITSLFGIRFPIVSGGMVWCSGWRLAAAVSRAGGLGLIGSGSMTPDLLREHIRKCRTAADRPFGVNVPLTYRYADAIMEVVIAERVPVVFTSAGSPRTWTARLHDAGCKVAHVVGSAAFALKCRDAGVDAVVAEGFEAGGHNAREETATMPLIPDVRPAAAPPRLPPAPSAPR
;
A
#
# COMPACT_ATOMS: atom_id res chain seq x y z
N MET A 1 -14.49 -13.86 -6.62
CA MET A 1 -13.60 -13.73 -7.80
C MET A 1 -12.18 -13.71 -7.26
N GLU A 2 -11.48 -14.82 -7.39
CA GLU A 2 -10.10 -14.92 -6.90
C GLU A 2 -9.13 -14.33 -7.91
N ASN A 3 -8.25 -13.45 -7.47
CA ASN A 3 -7.19 -12.85 -8.26
C ASN A 3 -6.01 -12.48 -7.36
N ARG A 4 -4.89 -12.04 -7.94
CA ARG A 4 -3.65 -11.75 -7.20
C ARG A 4 -3.84 -10.71 -6.08
N ILE A 5 -4.72 -9.73 -6.25
CA ILE A 5 -4.98 -8.68 -5.24
C ILE A 5 -5.83 -9.24 -4.09
N THR A 6 -6.88 -10.00 -4.42
CA THR A 6 -7.73 -10.60 -3.38
C THR A 6 -6.96 -11.62 -2.55
N SER A 7 -6.11 -12.43 -3.17
CA SER A 7 -5.26 -13.40 -2.46
C SER A 7 -4.18 -12.70 -1.63
N LEU A 8 -3.55 -11.64 -2.16
CA LEU A 8 -2.49 -10.90 -1.45
C LEU A 8 -2.98 -10.28 -0.14
N PHE A 9 -4.13 -9.62 -0.19
CA PHE A 9 -4.67 -8.86 0.94
C PHE A 9 -5.74 -9.60 1.75
N GLY A 10 -6.13 -10.82 1.36
CA GLY A 10 -7.17 -11.59 2.04
C GLY A 10 -8.57 -10.96 1.94
N ILE A 11 -8.89 -10.32 0.83
CA ILE A 11 -10.16 -9.59 0.60
C ILE A 11 -11.05 -10.28 -0.42
N ARG A 12 -12.35 -10.01 -0.37
CA ARG A 12 -13.35 -10.62 -1.28
C ARG A 12 -13.36 -9.96 -2.66
N PHE A 13 -13.26 -8.63 -2.70
CA PHE A 13 -13.29 -7.83 -3.92
C PHE A 13 -11.96 -7.12 -4.13
N PRO A 14 -11.42 -7.02 -5.34
CA PRO A 14 -10.15 -6.33 -5.62
C PRO A 14 -10.35 -4.81 -5.61
N ILE A 15 -10.90 -4.30 -4.51
CA ILE A 15 -11.21 -2.88 -4.31
C ILE A 15 -10.50 -2.41 -3.04
N VAL A 16 -9.72 -1.35 -3.18
CA VAL A 16 -8.99 -0.71 -2.08
C VAL A 16 -9.48 0.72 -1.95
N SER A 17 -9.92 1.11 -0.76
CA SER A 17 -10.23 2.52 -0.47
C SER A 17 -8.95 3.23 -0.07
N GLY A 18 -8.59 4.29 -0.78
CA GLY A 18 -7.38 5.06 -0.52
C GLY A 18 -7.33 5.64 0.90
N GLY A 19 -6.12 5.80 1.42
CA GLY A 19 -5.86 6.44 2.70
C GLY A 19 -5.85 7.97 2.57
N MET A 20 -6.99 8.59 2.57
CA MET A 20 -7.17 10.04 2.40
C MET A 20 -6.95 10.79 3.72
N VAL A 21 -6.04 11.78 3.69
CA VAL A 21 -5.79 12.69 4.81
C VAL A 21 -7.09 13.40 5.21
N TRP A 22 -7.39 13.46 6.51
CA TRP A 22 -8.62 14.02 7.13
C TRP A 22 -9.91 13.21 6.85
N CYS A 23 -9.99 12.41 5.78
CA CYS A 23 -11.23 11.79 5.33
C CYS A 23 -11.34 10.31 5.72
N SER A 24 -10.26 9.53 5.59
CA SER A 24 -10.32 8.09 5.88
C SER A 24 -9.85 7.74 7.30
N GLY A 25 -10.75 7.87 8.25
CA GLY A 25 -10.57 7.36 9.59
C GLY A 25 -11.07 5.91 9.72
N TRP A 26 -11.06 5.39 10.95
CA TRP A 26 -11.44 4.01 11.26
C TRP A 26 -12.84 3.62 10.78
N ARG A 27 -13.81 4.57 10.79
CA ARG A 27 -15.20 4.29 10.38
C ARG A 27 -15.28 3.91 8.92
N LEU A 28 -14.64 4.68 8.03
CA LEU A 28 -14.61 4.39 6.60
C LEU A 28 -13.80 3.12 6.33
N ALA A 29 -12.62 2.99 6.92
CA ALA A 29 -11.78 1.81 6.75
C ALA A 29 -12.52 0.52 7.17
N ALA A 30 -13.16 0.51 8.33
CA ALA A 30 -13.95 -0.62 8.80
C ALA A 30 -15.16 -0.92 7.91
N ALA A 31 -15.86 0.10 7.42
CA ALA A 31 -17.02 -0.08 6.55
C ALA A 31 -16.63 -0.73 5.21
N VAL A 32 -15.55 -0.27 4.59
CA VAL A 32 -15.03 -0.86 3.34
C VAL A 32 -14.56 -2.31 3.56
N SER A 33 -13.84 -2.56 4.66
CA SER A 33 -13.35 -3.91 4.99
C SER A 33 -14.49 -4.88 5.23
N ARG A 34 -15.53 -4.49 5.98
CA ARG A 34 -16.75 -5.30 6.17
C ARG A 34 -17.49 -5.58 4.86
N ALA A 35 -17.48 -4.63 3.92
CA ALA A 35 -18.08 -4.82 2.62
C ALA A 35 -17.27 -5.80 1.71
N GLY A 36 -16.06 -6.18 2.13
CA GLY A 36 -15.21 -7.14 1.42
C GLY A 36 -14.11 -6.54 0.56
N GLY A 37 -13.88 -5.23 0.63
CA GLY A 37 -12.72 -4.55 0.09
C GLY A 37 -11.59 -4.44 1.12
N LEU A 38 -10.58 -3.63 0.83
CA LEU A 38 -9.54 -3.22 1.79
C LEU A 38 -9.73 -1.75 2.14
N GLY A 39 -10.12 -1.46 3.37
CA GLY A 39 -10.18 -0.10 3.89
C GLY A 39 -8.83 0.34 4.42
N LEU A 40 -8.40 1.56 4.07
CA LEU A 40 -7.17 2.15 4.57
C LEU A 40 -7.44 3.33 5.50
N ILE A 41 -6.76 3.35 6.65
CA ILE A 41 -6.70 4.52 7.53
C ILE A 41 -5.62 5.47 6.99
N GLY A 42 -5.98 6.71 6.71
CA GLY A 42 -5.05 7.75 6.24
C GLY A 42 -4.34 8.42 7.40
N SER A 43 -3.06 8.10 7.63
CA SER A 43 -2.31 8.58 8.79
C SER A 43 -1.65 9.96 8.63
N GLY A 44 -1.65 10.53 7.41
CA GLY A 44 -0.91 11.76 7.10
C GLY A 44 -1.36 13.05 7.82
N SER A 45 -2.41 12.97 8.64
CA SER A 45 -2.87 14.05 9.51
C SER A 45 -2.94 13.65 10.99
N MET A 46 -2.50 12.45 11.33
CA MET A 46 -2.66 11.89 12.67
C MET A 46 -1.37 12.01 13.48
N THR A 47 -1.50 12.22 14.79
CA THR A 47 -0.43 11.91 15.73
C THR A 47 -0.34 10.40 15.94
N PRO A 48 0.80 9.87 16.43
CA PRO A 48 0.94 8.44 16.73
C PRO A 48 -0.16 7.89 17.63
N ASP A 49 -0.56 8.63 18.67
CA ASP A 49 -1.61 8.20 19.60
C ASP A 49 -3.00 8.17 18.95
N LEU A 50 -3.31 9.16 18.12
CA LEU A 50 -4.56 9.18 17.36
C LEU A 50 -4.62 8.01 16.38
N LEU A 51 -3.51 7.70 15.68
CA LEU A 51 -3.46 6.54 14.81
C LEU A 51 -3.69 5.24 15.60
N ARG A 52 -3.04 5.09 16.75
CA ARG A 52 -3.24 3.91 17.62
C ARG A 52 -4.71 3.73 18.00
N GLU A 53 -5.38 4.81 18.38
CA GLU A 53 -6.81 4.80 18.68
C GLU A 53 -7.63 4.35 17.46
N HIS A 54 -7.35 4.90 16.27
CA HIS A 54 -8.03 4.54 15.03
C HIS A 54 -7.82 3.07 14.65
N ILE A 55 -6.60 2.55 14.78
CA ILE A 55 -6.29 1.12 14.50
C ILE A 55 -7.12 0.22 15.42
N ARG A 56 -7.13 0.50 16.73
CA ARG A 56 -7.87 -0.30 17.71
C ARG A 56 -9.37 -0.26 17.47
N LYS A 57 -9.94 0.90 17.21
CA LYS A 57 -11.35 1.05 16.85
C LYS A 57 -11.70 0.33 15.54
N CYS A 58 -10.83 0.40 14.53
CA CYS A 58 -11.04 -0.30 13.27
C CYS A 58 -11.05 -1.82 13.48
N ARG A 59 -10.12 -2.34 14.28
CA ARG A 59 -10.02 -3.77 14.60
C ARG A 59 -11.25 -4.28 15.35
N THR A 60 -11.82 -3.48 16.27
CA THR A 60 -13.06 -3.83 16.95
C THR A 60 -14.28 -3.76 16.04
N ALA A 61 -14.28 -2.81 15.08
CA ALA A 61 -15.44 -2.59 14.21
C ALA A 61 -15.46 -3.50 12.97
N ALA A 62 -14.36 -4.15 12.61
CA ALA A 62 -14.27 -5.02 11.44
C ALA A 62 -13.46 -6.28 11.76
N ASP A 63 -14.04 -7.44 11.47
CA ASP A 63 -13.42 -8.77 11.54
C ASP A 63 -12.63 -9.13 10.26
N ARG A 64 -12.36 -8.15 9.44
CA ARG A 64 -11.73 -8.27 8.10
C ARG A 64 -10.43 -7.49 8.04
N PRO A 65 -9.51 -7.83 7.10
CA PRO A 65 -8.28 -7.08 6.91
C PRO A 65 -8.56 -5.60 6.62
N PHE A 66 -7.74 -4.74 7.21
CA PHE A 66 -7.65 -3.32 6.92
C PHE A 66 -6.18 -2.92 6.86
N GLY A 67 -5.90 -1.75 6.36
CA GLY A 67 -4.53 -1.24 6.30
C GLY A 67 -4.40 0.20 6.78
N VAL A 68 -3.16 0.67 6.77
CA VAL A 68 -2.81 2.06 7.06
C VAL A 68 -1.99 2.61 5.90
N ASN A 69 -2.36 3.80 5.41
CA ASN A 69 -1.52 4.55 4.47
C ASN A 69 -0.61 5.52 5.24
N VAL A 70 0.68 5.48 4.95
CA VAL A 70 1.70 6.32 5.60
C VAL A 70 2.48 7.10 4.54
N PRO A 71 2.27 8.42 4.42
CA PRO A 71 3.14 9.28 3.63
C PRO A 71 4.52 9.37 4.31
N LEU A 72 5.57 8.89 3.65
CA LEU A 72 6.92 8.80 4.25
C LEU A 72 7.58 10.16 4.49
N THR A 73 7.09 11.22 3.84
CA THR A 73 7.54 12.60 4.07
C THR A 73 6.81 13.30 5.22
N TYR A 74 5.83 12.63 5.83
CA TYR A 74 5.10 13.20 6.95
C TYR A 74 6.00 13.29 8.19
N ARG A 75 5.94 14.41 8.91
CA ARG A 75 6.81 14.70 10.08
C ARG A 75 6.80 13.64 11.19
N TYR A 76 5.74 12.86 11.30
CA TYR A 76 5.62 11.77 12.28
C TYR A 76 5.76 10.38 11.64
N ALA A 77 6.25 10.27 10.39
CA ALA A 77 6.27 9.01 9.66
C ALA A 77 6.95 7.88 10.45
N ASP A 78 8.10 8.15 11.05
CA ASP A 78 8.83 7.13 11.82
C ASP A 78 8.05 6.69 13.06
N ALA A 79 7.51 7.62 13.84
CA ALA A 79 6.70 7.30 15.02
C ALA A 79 5.37 6.59 14.64
N ILE A 80 4.78 6.94 13.51
CA ILE A 80 3.61 6.27 12.91
C ILE A 80 3.96 4.83 12.54
N MET A 81 5.11 4.58 11.92
CA MET A 81 5.57 3.22 11.57
C MET A 81 5.79 2.34 12.81
N GLU A 82 6.34 2.90 13.89
CA GLU A 82 6.46 2.16 15.16
C GLU A 82 5.08 1.77 15.71
N VAL A 83 4.08 2.65 15.61
CA VAL A 83 2.69 2.32 16.00
C VAL A 83 2.11 1.21 15.12
N VAL A 84 2.31 1.30 13.80
CA VAL A 84 1.85 0.29 12.83
C VAL A 84 2.40 -1.09 13.17
N ILE A 85 3.70 -1.17 13.45
CA ILE A 85 4.39 -2.41 13.84
C ILE A 85 3.88 -2.91 15.19
N ALA A 86 3.86 -2.05 16.21
CA ALA A 86 3.41 -2.41 17.57
C ALA A 86 1.96 -2.90 17.60
N GLU A 87 1.09 -2.29 16.81
CA GLU A 87 -0.32 -2.69 16.69
C GLU A 87 -0.53 -3.83 15.68
N ARG A 88 0.53 -4.39 15.07
CA ARG A 88 0.45 -5.51 14.11
C ARG A 88 -0.57 -5.27 13.00
N VAL A 89 -0.46 -4.15 12.31
CA VAL A 89 -1.32 -3.83 11.18
C VAL A 89 -0.99 -4.77 10.02
N PRO A 90 -1.98 -5.48 9.43
CA PRO A 90 -1.68 -6.51 8.44
C PRO A 90 -1.20 -5.96 7.09
N VAL A 91 -1.63 -4.74 6.73
CA VAL A 91 -1.34 -4.15 5.41
C VAL A 91 -0.93 -2.70 5.56
N VAL A 92 0.18 -2.32 4.93
CA VAL A 92 0.71 -0.95 4.94
C VAL A 92 0.87 -0.45 3.52
N PHE A 93 0.27 0.70 3.24
CA PHE A 93 0.50 1.44 2.01
C PHE A 93 1.43 2.60 2.32
N THR A 94 2.59 2.65 1.67
CA THR A 94 3.52 3.76 1.79
C THR A 94 3.42 4.67 0.56
N SER A 95 3.62 5.96 0.76
CA SER A 95 3.60 6.97 -0.31
C SER A 95 4.61 8.07 -0.05
N ALA A 96 4.93 8.86 -1.06
CA ALA A 96 5.77 10.06 -0.94
C ALA A 96 7.11 9.80 -0.22
N GLY A 97 8.01 9.09 -0.83
CA GLY A 97 9.34 8.80 -0.28
C GLY A 97 9.98 7.56 -0.87
N SER A 98 11.02 7.05 -0.23
CA SER A 98 11.72 5.86 -0.70
C SER A 98 11.08 4.58 -0.17
N PRO A 99 10.69 3.63 -1.04
CA PRO A 99 10.16 2.33 -0.58
C PRO A 99 11.18 1.53 0.23
N ARG A 100 12.49 1.77 0.07
CA ARG A 100 13.55 1.03 0.78
C ARG A 100 13.61 1.31 2.27
N THR A 101 13.09 2.46 2.72
CA THR A 101 13.25 2.91 4.10
C THR A 101 12.60 1.96 5.11
N TRP A 102 11.42 1.44 4.81
CA TRP A 102 10.61 0.70 5.76
C TRP A 102 10.20 -0.71 5.30
N THR A 103 10.32 -1.04 4.00
CA THR A 103 9.77 -2.29 3.46
C THR A 103 10.30 -3.53 4.19
N ALA A 104 11.61 -3.67 4.35
CA ALA A 104 12.19 -4.83 5.02
C ALA A 104 11.68 -4.97 6.47
N ARG A 105 11.70 -3.87 7.23
CA ARG A 105 11.27 -3.85 8.63
C ARG A 105 9.76 -4.14 8.78
N LEU A 106 8.95 -3.70 7.84
CA LEU A 106 7.52 -4.01 7.81
C LEU A 106 7.27 -5.49 7.49
N HIS A 107 8.04 -6.08 6.57
CA HIS A 107 8.00 -7.51 6.28
C HIS A 107 8.41 -8.35 7.50
N ASP A 108 9.48 -7.96 8.21
CA ASP A 108 9.91 -8.63 9.45
C ASP A 108 8.81 -8.59 10.53
N ALA A 109 7.97 -7.54 10.51
CA ALA A 109 6.80 -7.43 11.37
C ALA A 109 5.55 -8.17 10.86
N GLY A 110 5.65 -8.85 9.70
CA GLY A 110 4.55 -9.62 9.09
C GLY A 110 3.55 -8.79 8.29
N CYS A 111 3.85 -7.53 7.99
CA CYS A 111 2.99 -6.67 7.17
C CYS A 111 3.10 -7.00 5.68
N LYS A 112 2.00 -6.88 4.94
CA LYS A 112 2.03 -6.74 3.48
C LYS A 112 2.24 -5.27 3.12
N VAL A 113 3.17 -5.00 2.19
CA VAL A 113 3.57 -3.64 1.84
C VAL A 113 3.20 -3.32 0.40
N ALA A 114 2.46 -2.24 0.19
CA ALA A 114 2.25 -1.64 -1.12
C ALA A 114 2.83 -0.22 -1.14
N HIS A 115 3.31 0.24 -2.31
CA HIS A 115 3.84 1.59 -2.46
C HIS A 115 3.17 2.32 -3.62
N VAL A 116 2.86 3.61 -3.41
CA VAL A 116 2.22 4.46 -4.43
C VAL A 116 3.30 5.05 -5.34
N VAL A 117 3.11 4.91 -6.65
CA VAL A 117 4.06 5.34 -7.68
C VAL A 117 3.39 6.14 -8.78
N GLY A 118 4.04 7.19 -9.26
CA GLY A 118 3.60 8.00 -10.40
C GLY A 118 4.35 7.72 -11.70
N SER A 119 5.30 6.77 -11.72
CA SER A 119 6.07 6.46 -12.92
C SER A 119 6.63 5.03 -12.92
N ALA A 120 6.98 4.51 -14.11
CA ALA A 120 7.65 3.22 -14.26
C ALA A 120 9.02 3.20 -13.57
N ALA A 121 9.76 4.31 -13.58
CA ALA A 121 11.04 4.42 -12.89
C ALA A 121 10.89 4.25 -11.37
N PHE A 122 9.80 4.75 -10.79
CA PHE A 122 9.50 4.54 -9.37
C PHE A 122 9.05 3.10 -9.09
N ALA A 123 8.27 2.48 -9.99
CA ALA A 123 7.88 1.08 -9.89
C ALA A 123 9.08 0.13 -9.88
N LEU A 124 10.12 0.40 -10.66
CA LEU A 124 11.40 -0.33 -10.62
C LEU A 124 12.05 -0.25 -9.23
N LYS A 125 12.09 0.95 -8.62
CA LYS A 125 12.63 1.11 -7.25
C LYS A 125 11.82 0.34 -6.22
N CYS A 126 10.49 0.26 -6.39
CA CYS A 126 9.60 -0.51 -5.53
C CYS A 126 9.86 -2.02 -5.66
N ARG A 127 10.00 -2.51 -6.88
CA ARG A 127 10.38 -3.91 -7.15
C ARG A 127 11.71 -4.25 -6.48
N ASP A 128 12.73 -3.41 -6.65
CA ASP A 128 14.05 -3.62 -6.08
C ASP A 128 14.08 -3.48 -4.55
N ALA A 129 13.11 -2.79 -3.97
CA ALA A 129 12.89 -2.72 -2.51
C ALA A 129 12.07 -3.91 -1.99
N GLY A 130 11.50 -4.75 -2.86
CA GLY A 130 10.77 -5.94 -2.50
C GLY A 130 9.34 -5.71 -2.02
N VAL A 131 8.67 -4.60 -2.38
CA VAL A 131 7.26 -4.40 -2.00
C VAL A 131 6.36 -5.46 -2.61
N ASP A 132 5.29 -5.84 -1.91
CA ASP A 132 4.35 -6.87 -2.38
C ASP A 132 3.47 -6.39 -3.54
N ALA A 133 3.20 -5.07 -3.61
CA ALA A 133 2.39 -4.47 -4.67
C ALA A 133 2.76 -3.00 -4.91
N VAL A 134 2.40 -2.48 -6.07
CA VAL A 134 2.45 -1.05 -6.37
C VAL A 134 1.06 -0.51 -6.70
N VAL A 135 0.83 0.76 -6.37
CA VAL A 135 -0.35 1.53 -6.77
C VAL A 135 0.09 2.57 -7.78
N ALA A 136 -0.31 2.43 -9.03
CA ALA A 136 -0.06 3.46 -10.04
C ALA A 136 -1.08 4.60 -9.87
N GLU A 137 -0.60 5.78 -9.51
CA GLU A 137 -1.40 6.97 -9.27
C GLU A 137 -1.23 7.96 -10.41
N GLY A 138 -2.28 8.12 -11.23
CA GLY A 138 -2.31 9.14 -12.28
C GLY A 138 -2.50 10.55 -11.70
N PHE A 139 -2.13 11.58 -12.50
CA PHE A 139 -2.19 12.97 -12.02
C PHE A 139 -3.63 13.49 -11.83
N GLU A 140 -4.64 12.78 -12.30
CA GLU A 140 -6.06 13.09 -12.04
C GLU A 140 -6.49 12.78 -10.59
N ALA A 141 -5.64 12.08 -9.82
CA ALA A 141 -5.93 11.77 -8.43
C ALA A 141 -6.03 13.03 -7.57
N GLY A 142 -6.87 13.00 -6.56
CA GLY A 142 -6.99 14.09 -5.58
C GLY A 142 -5.82 14.11 -4.60
N GLY A 143 -5.38 15.29 -4.20
CA GLY A 143 -4.31 15.49 -3.23
C GLY A 143 -2.94 15.74 -3.86
N HIS A 144 -1.88 15.22 -3.25
CA HIS A 144 -0.51 15.35 -3.75
C HIS A 144 -0.23 14.26 -4.77
N ASN A 145 0.03 14.66 -6.00
CA ASN A 145 0.37 13.77 -7.11
C ASN A 145 1.88 13.69 -7.33
N ALA A 146 2.32 12.73 -8.14
CA ALA A 146 3.70 12.68 -8.63
C ALA A 146 4.04 13.93 -9.46
N ARG A 147 5.34 14.17 -9.66
CA ARG A 147 5.80 15.32 -10.46
C ARG A 147 5.51 15.15 -11.96
N GLU A 148 5.45 13.90 -12.40
CA GLU A 148 5.10 13.57 -13.77
C GLU A 148 3.56 13.69 -13.94
N GLU A 149 3.13 14.56 -14.84
CA GLU A 149 1.71 14.77 -15.15
C GLU A 149 1.17 13.66 -16.07
N THR A 150 1.39 12.42 -15.67
CA THR A 150 0.95 11.25 -16.44
C THR A 150 -0.43 10.82 -16.01
N ALA A 151 -1.37 10.79 -16.97
CA ALA A 151 -2.73 10.31 -16.73
C ALA A 151 -2.76 8.80 -16.42
N THR A 152 -3.78 8.35 -15.71
CA THR A 152 -3.91 6.96 -15.24
C THR A 152 -3.87 5.95 -16.40
N MET A 153 -4.55 6.25 -17.51
CA MET A 153 -4.64 5.32 -18.65
C MET A 153 -3.30 4.99 -19.31
N PRO A 154 -2.40 5.95 -19.62
CA PRO A 154 -1.05 5.63 -20.10
C PRO A 154 -0.12 5.12 -19.00
N LEU A 155 -0.29 5.55 -17.74
CA LEU A 155 0.58 5.15 -16.63
C LEU A 155 0.51 3.65 -16.32
N ILE A 156 -0.67 3.06 -16.31
CA ILE A 156 -0.85 1.65 -15.92
C ILE A 156 -0.07 0.68 -16.82
N PRO A 157 -0.17 0.72 -18.16
CA PRO A 157 0.62 -0.15 -19.03
C PRO A 157 2.12 0.06 -18.91
N ASP A 158 2.57 1.27 -18.55
CA ASP A 158 3.98 1.62 -18.34
C ASP A 158 4.54 1.04 -17.03
N VAL A 159 3.77 1.16 -15.96
CA VAL A 159 4.14 0.66 -14.62
C VAL A 159 4.09 -0.87 -14.52
N ARG A 160 3.14 -1.51 -15.19
CA ARG A 160 2.91 -2.94 -15.07
C ARG A 160 4.15 -3.81 -15.36
N PRO A 161 4.89 -3.66 -16.48
CA PRO A 161 6.10 -4.44 -16.73
C PRO A 161 7.23 -4.10 -15.74
N ALA A 162 7.36 -2.84 -15.33
CA ALA A 162 8.36 -2.39 -14.37
C ALA A 162 8.17 -2.99 -12.97
N ALA A 163 6.91 -3.14 -12.54
CA ALA A 163 6.55 -3.75 -11.26
C ALA A 163 6.59 -5.28 -11.25
N ALA A 164 6.66 -5.92 -12.42
CA ALA A 164 6.72 -7.37 -12.51
C ALA A 164 8.06 -7.90 -11.96
N PRO A 165 8.07 -9.05 -11.26
CA PRO A 165 9.33 -9.70 -10.87
C PRO A 165 10.16 -10.01 -12.12
N PRO A 166 11.50 -10.03 -12.03
CA PRO A 166 12.37 -10.42 -13.13
C PRO A 166 11.92 -11.78 -13.67
N ARG A 167 11.78 -11.89 -15.00
CA ARG A 167 11.53 -13.20 -15.61
C ARG A 167 12.76 -14.06 -15.36
N LEU A 168 12.58 -15.22 -14.74
CA LEU A 168 13.63 -16.23 -14.71
C LEU A 168 14.01 -16.57 -16.16
N PRO A 169 15.31 -16.68 -16.46
CA PRO A 169 15.73 -17.19 -17.76
C PRO A 169 15.08 -18.56 -17.99
N PRO A 170 14.72 -18.90 -19.24
CA PRO A 170 14.21 -20.23 -19.54
C PRO A 170 15.22 -21.27 -19.03
N ALA A 171 14.71 -22.35 -18.43
CA ALA A 171 15.56 -23.46 -18.01
C ALA A 171 16.40 -23.92 -19.22
N PRO A 172 17.70 -24.26 -19.03
CA PRO A 172 18.50 -24.80 -20.11
C PRO A 172 17.80 -26.03 -20.68
N SER A 173 17.65 -26.06 -22.00
CA SER A 173 17.10 -27.22 -22.68
C SER A 173 17.94 -28.45 -22.33
N ALA A 174 17.27 -29.51 -21.89
CA ALA A 174 17.95 -30.80 -21.64
C ALA A 174 18.74 -31.21 -22.90
N PRO A 175 19.98 -31.70 -22.75
CA PRO A 175 20.72 -32.22 -23.89
C PRO A 175 19.95 -33.41 -24.49
N ARG A 176 19.86 -33.42 -25.82
CA ARG A 176 19.28 -34.54 -26.59
C ARG A 176 20.18 -35.76 -26.52
#